data_4d2d1ac64748eee177d46731055952eb
#
_entry.id   4d2d1ac64748eee177d46731055952eb
#
_cell.length_a   1.000
_cell.length_b   1.000
_cell.length_c   1.000
_cell.angle_alpha   90.00
_cell.angle_beta   90.00
_cell.angle_gamma   90.00
#
_symmetry.space_group_name_H-M   'P 1'
#
loop_
_entity.id
_entity.type
_entity.pdbx_description
1 polymer ?
#
loop_
_entity_poly.entity_id
_entity_poly.type
_entity_poly.pdbx_seq_one_letter_code
_entity_poly.pdbx_strand_id
1 'polypeptide(L)'
;MVSELMDDMPDTYKNLLAQLEPKTHPSDGAAESKRRLSIRDGVFRKVVDGKEDAAFEASNLKVVIVKVSPVSRMYYEGQYVAGKTTAPKCWSADANTHRASDDVSSTDRQGRTCNECPQNIRGSGMGGGKACRQQQRVALVLADQDGQVVFDERYMLSLPATSIHARNTQRMGLKVYAKHLAAFQAPIATVLTELSFDEDSSMPRVCFKPVRALNEDEVAAAKVIQKDPNTKNLVAFNPKPYVDDGPNMDNVFGTVKGDGVYVKNL
;
A
#
# COMPACT_ATOMS: atom_id res chain seq x y z
N MET A 1 6.06 -41.73 4.67
CA MET A 1 7.49 -41.30 4.53
C MET A 1 7.88 -40.04 5.29
N VAL A 2 7.00 -39.11 5.61
CA VAL A 2 7.32 -37.92 6.48
C VAL A 2 7.02 -38.22 7.97
N SER A 3 6.08 -39.13 8.28
CA SER A 3 5.74 -39.47 9.67
C SER A 3 6.79 -40.37 10.36
N GLU A 4 7.50 -41.19 9.61
CA GLU A 4 8.53 -42.08 10.16
C GLU A 4 9.84 -41.36 10.56
N LEU A 5 10.10 -40.20 9.98
CA LEU A 5 11.25 -39.35 10.34
C LEU A 5 11.03 -38.56 11.66
N MET A 6 9.80 -38.46 12.12
CA MET A 6 9.49 -37.71 13.35
C MET A 6 9.61 -38.57 14.62
N ASP A 7 9.52 -39.89 14.51
CA ASP A 7 9.55 -40.78 15.67
C ASP A 7 10.94 -40.92 16.30
N ASP A 8 12.01 -40.73 15.53
CA ASP A 8 13.42 -40.84 15.98
C ASP A 8 14.05 -39.50 16.44
N MET A 9 13.30 -38.41 16.47
CA MET A 9 13.85 -37.11 16.90
C MET A 9 13.84 -36.99 18.45
N PRO A 10 14.91 -36.43 19.05
CA PRO A 10 14.93 -36.12 20.47
C PRO A 10 13.76 -35.20 20.89
N ASP A 11 13.19 -35.43 22.07
CA ASP A 11 12.03 -34.69 22.59
C ASP A 11 12.29 -33.17 22.70
N THR A 12 13.53 -32.77 22.89
CA THR A 12 13.96 -31.36 22.84
C THR A 12 13.71 -30.74 21.47
N TYR A 13 13.91 -31.48 20.38
CA TYR A 13 13.68 -31.01 19.02
C TYR A 13 12.17 -30.99 18.67
N LYS A 14 11.42 -32.02 19.16
CA LYS A 14 9.95 -32.06 19.02
C LYS A 14 9.32 -30.86 19.72
N ASN A 15 9.79 -30.52 20.92
CA ASN A 15 9.31 -29.35 21.66
C ASN A 15 9.70 -28.02 21.01
N LEU A 16 10.87 -27.96 20.37
CA LEU A 16 11.28 -26.77 19.60
C LEU A 16 10.45 -26.60 18.32
N LEU A 17 10.18 -27.71 17.62
CA LEU A 17 9.31 -27.72 16.44
C LEU A 17 7.87 -27.37 16.80
N ALA A 18 7.35 -27.85 17.93
CA ALA A 18 6.02 -27.51 18.45
C ALA A 18 5.91 -26.03 18.86
N GLN A 19 7.03 -25.39 19.23
CA GLN A 19 7.10 -23.94 19.45
C GLN A 19 7.27 -23.14 18.14
N LEU A 20 7.79 -23.79 17.08
CA LEU A 20 7.95 -23.25 15.74
C LEU A 20 6.78 -23.58 14.81
N GLU A 21 5.89 -24.49 15.21
CA GLU A 21 4.61 -24.60 14.53
C GLU A 21 3.94 -23.23 14.60
N PRO A 22 3.58 -22.63 13.44
CA PRO A 22 2.81 -21.41 13.48
C PRO A 22 1.63 -21.69 14.37
N LYS A 23 1.49 -20.95 15.48
CA LYS A 23 0.27 -20.96 16.26
C LYS A 23 -0.83 -20.83 15.23
N THR A 24 -1.55 -21.90 14.96
CA THR A 24 -2.70 -21.87 14.08
C THR A 24 -3.59 -20.80 14.67
N HIS A 25 -3.54 -19.61 14.06
CA HIS A 25 -4.54 -18.62 14.36
C HIS A 25 -5.87 -19.32 14.13
N PRO A 26 -6.87 -19.15 15.02
CA PRO A 26 -8.19 -19.70 14.83
C PRO A 26 -8.88 -18.98 13.68
N SER A 27 -8.42 -19.21 12.47
CA SER A 27 -8.91 -18.61 11.22
C SER A 27 -9.50 -19.66 10.28
N ASP A 28 -9.81 -20.84 10.78
CA ASP A 28 -10.66 -21.75 10.04
C ASP A 28 -12.09 -21.18 10.01
N GLY A 29 -12.31 -20.25 9.05
CA GLY A 29 -13.61 -19.70 8.72
C GLY A 29 -13.87 -18.23 9.09
N ALA A 30 -13.04 -17.56 9.88
CA ALA A 30 -13.18 -16.12 10.10
C ALA A 30 -12.49 -15.34 8.95
N ALA A 31 -13.22 -14.43 8.32
CA ALA A 31 -12.62 -13.51 7.36
C ALA A 31 -11.51 -12.71 8.06
N GLU A 32 -10.30 -12.73 7.47
CA GLU A 32 -9.17 -11.96 8.02
C GLU A 32 -9.53 -10.47 8.09
N SER A 33 -9.30 -9.84 9.24
CA SER A 33 -9.54 -8.41 9.45
C SER A 33 -8.84 -7.57 8.38
N LYS A 34 -9.58 -6.66 7.77
CA LYS A 34 -9.05 -5.75 6.74
C LYS A 34 -8.29 -4.62 7.43
N ARG A 35 -6.96 -4.75 7.53
CA ARG A 35 -6.09 -3.74 8.11
C ARG A 35 -5.47 -2.87 7.04
N ARG A 36 -5.55 -1.57 7.21
CA ARG A 36 -4.88 -0.60 6.33
C ARG A 36 -4.31 0.57 7.11
N LEU A 37 -3.32 1.22 6.52
CA LEU A 37 -2.91 2.55 6.93
C LEU A 37 -3.58 3.57 6.01
N SER A 38 -4.22 4.57 6.61
CA SER A 38 -4.69 5.76 5.91
C SER A 38 -3.69 6.90 6.09
N ILE A 39 -3.68 7.82 5.14
CA ILE A 39 -2.89 9.04 5.20
C ILE A 39 -3.87 10.20 5.22
N ARG A 40 -3.83 11.01 6.27
CA ARG A 40 -4.61 12.23 6.39
C ARG A 40 -3.82 13.26 7.18
N ASP A 41 -3.81 14.50 6.70
CA ASP A 41 -3.16 15.64 7.38
C ASP A 41 -1.66 15.43 7.67
N GLY A 42 -0.97 14.67 6.81
CA GLY A 42 0.45 14.37 6.99
C GLY A 42 0.77 13.35 8.09
N VAL A 43 -0.21 12.54 8.49
CA VAL A 43 -0.03 11.47 9.46
C VAL A 43 -0.58 10.14 8.96
N PHE A 44 0.01 9.05 9.45
CA PHE A 44 -0.48 7.69 9.27
C PHE A 44 -1.46 7.34 10.37
N ARG A 45 -2.57 6.69 10.00
CA ARG A 45 -3.61 6.21 10.92
C ARG A 45 -3.89 4.75 10.64
N LYS A 46 -4.06 3.94 11.67
CA LYS A 46 -4.50 2.56 11.54
C LYS A 46 -6.01 2.52 11.32
N VAL A 47 -6.44 1.72 10.37
CA VAL A 47 -7.86 1.42 10.13
C VAL A 47 -8.02 -0.09 10.08
N VAL A 48 -8.87 -0.61 10.94
CA VAL A 48 -9.18 -2.05 11.05
C VAL A 48 -10.67 -2.22 10.83
N ASP A 49 -11.04 -3.02 9.83
CA ASP A 49 -12.43 -3.29 9.44
C ASP A 49 -13.28 -2.00 9.26
N GLY A 50 -12.68 -0.99 8.62
CA GLY A 50 -13.32 0.30 8.37
C GLY A 50 -13.28 1.29 9.55
N LYS A 51 -12.86 0.87 10.73
CA LYS A 51 -12.80 1.73 11.92
C LYS A 51 -11.39 2.26 12.13
N GLU A 52 -11.27 3.57 12.29
CA GLU A 52 -10.01 4.23 12.61
C GLU A 52 -9.65 3.99 14.09
N ASP A 53 -8.40 3.59 14.33
CA ASP A 53 -7.84 3.52 15.69
C ASP A 53 -7.43 4.93 16.11
N ALA A 54 -8.26 5.57 16.93
CA ALA A 54 -8.04 6.93 17.40
C ALA A 54 -6.78 7.09 18.28
N ALA A 55 -6.26 5.99 18.83
CA ALA A 55 -5.04 6.01 19.65
C ALA A 55 -3.76 5.95 18.82
N PHE A 56 -3.88 5.64 17.50
CA PHE A 56 -2.73 5.52 16.62
C PHE A 56 -2.66 6.66 15.62
N GLU A 57 -1.71 7.55 15.82
CA GLU A 57 -1.34 8.62 14.91
C GLU A 57 0.19 8.75 14.86
N ALA A 58 0.77 8.70 13.67
CA ALA A 58 2.22 8.75 13.50
C ALA A 58 2.63 9.58 12.29
N SER A 59 3.57 10.49 12.45
CA SER A 59 4.18 11.26 11.35
C SER A 59 5.28 10.46 10.62
N ASN A 60 5.82 9.44 11.27
CA ASN A 60 6.75 8.48 10.68
C ASN A 60 6.48 7.07 11.19
N LEU A 61 6.88 6.08 10.40
CA LEU A 61 6.72 4.66 10.74
C LEU A 61 7.95 3.88 10.30
N LYS A 62 8.41 2.95 11.12
CA LYS A 62 9.35 1.91 10.70
C LYS A 62 8.59 0.67 10.28
N VAL A 63 8.85 0.18 9.07
CA VAL A 63 8.10 -0.92 8.45
C VAL A 63 9.00 -1.86 7.67
N VAL A 64 8.54 -3.08 7.45
CA VAL A 64 9.05 -3.97 6.41
C VAL A 64 8.02 -4.06 5.29
N ILE A 65 8.40 -3.72 4.06
CA ILE A 65 7.53 -3.80 2.89
C ILE A 65 7.61 -5.23 2.35
N VAL A 66 6.63 -6.04 2.65
CA VAL A 66 6.63 -7.48 2.30
C VAL A 66 6.12 -7.74 0.89
N LYS A 67 5.27 -6.87 0.33
CA LYS A 67 4.76 -7.01 -1.03
C LYS A 67 4.39 -5.67 -1.64
N VAL A 68 4.60 -5.56 -2.95
CA VAL A 68 4.25 -4.38 -3.74
C VAL A 68 3.39 -4.83 -4.93
N SER A 69 2.25 -4.17 -5.16
CA SER A 69 1.42 -4.42 -6.34
C SER A 69 2.01 -3.76 -7.60
N PRO A 70 1.58 -4.14 -8.82
CA PRO A 70 1.72 -3.26 -9.97
C PRO A 70 1.09 -1.89 -9.70
N VAL A 71 1.55 -0.86 -10.42
CA VAL A 71 0.87 0.45 -10.41
C VAL A 71 -0.44 0.30 -11.15
N SER A 72 -1.54 0.61 -10.48
CA SER A 72 -2.87 0.66 -11.09
C SER A 72 -3.21 2.06 -11.59
N ARG A 73 -4.19 2.14 -12.49
CA ARG A 73 -4.77 3.40 -13.01
C ARG A 73 -6.26 3.36 -12.82
N MET A 74 -6.85 4.50 -12.46
CA MET A 74 -8.28 4.64 -12.24
C MET A 74 -8.76 6.01 -12.73
N TYR A 75 -9.86 6.02 -13.45
CA TYR A 75 -10.57 7.23 -13.83
C TYR A 75 -11.99 7.17 -13.25
N TYR A 76 -12.35 8.19 -12.53
CA TYR A 76 -13.69 8.39 -11.99
C TYR A 76 -14.37 9.51 -12.75
N GLU A 77 -15.60 9.29 -13.18
CA GLU A 77 -16.40 10.31 -13.85
C GLU A 77 -17.06 11.22 -12.82
N GLY A 78 -17.01 12.53 -13.08
CA GLY A 78 -17.62 13.54 -12.23
C GLY A 78 -16.75 13.98 -11.05
N GLN A 79 -17.34 14.79 -10.19
CA GLN A 79 -16.68 15.31 -9.00
C GLN A 79 -16.83 14.32 -7.84
N TYR A 80 -15.80 14.27 -7.00
CA TYR A 80 -15.86 13.54 -5.74
C TYR A 80 -16.94 14.15 -4.85
N VAL A 81 -17.79 13.27 -4.30
CA VAL A 81 -18.79 13.63 -3.29
C VAL A 81 -18.46 12.85 -2.02
N ALA A 82 -18.19 13.56 -0.91
CA ALA A 82 -17.89 12.94 0.37
C ALA A 82 -19.02 11.98 0.80
N GLY A 83 -18.66 10.80 1.27
CA GLY A 83 -19.62 9.76 1.68
C GLY A 83 -20.29 8.99 0.52
N LYS A 84 -20.00 9.35 -0.74
CA LYS A 84 -20.49 8.60 -1.89
C LYS A 84 -19.39 7.75 -2.49
N THR A 85 -19.54 6.45 -2.40
CA THR A 85 -18.61 5.49 -2.97
C THR A 85 -18.98 5.20 -4.41
N THR A 86 -18.08 5.47 -5.35
CA THR A 86 -18.27 5.18 -6.77
C THR A 86 -17.16 4.25 -7.27
N ALA A 87 -17.53 3.30 -8.15
CA ALA A 87 -16.53 2.53 -8.87
C ALA A 87 -15.84 3.39 -9.94
N PRO A 88 -14.57 3.14 -10.26
CA PRO A 88 -13.93 3.79 -11.38
C PRO A 88 -14.64 3.41 -12.69
N LYS A 89 -14.86 4.39 -13.55
CA LYS A 89 -15.47 4.17 -14.87
C LYS A 89 -14.52 3.44 -15.81
N CYS A 90 -13.23 3.79 -15.75
CA CYS A 90 -12.18 3.13 -16.53
C CYS A 90 -10.98 2.86 -15.64
N TRP A 91 -10.38 1.68 -15.76
CA TRP A 91 -9.26 1.29 -14.92
C TRP A 91 -8.32 0.29 -15.58
N SER A 92 -7.13 0.17 -15.02
CA SER A 92 -6.14 -0.87 -15.33
C SER A 92 -5.47 -1.32 -14.04
N ALA A 93 -5.42 -2.62 -13.80
CA ALA A 93 -4.74 -3.19 -12.64
C ALA A 93 -3.20 -3.08 -12.75
N ASP A 94 -2.68 -3.00 -13.99
CA ASP A 94 -1.26 -2.81 -14.27
C ASP A 94 -1.07 -1.71 -15.33
N ALA A 95 -0.49 -0.60 -14.91
CA ALA A 95 -0.20 0.53 -15.78
C ALA A 95 0.80 0.20 -16.91
N ASN A 96 1.58 -0.87 -16.78
CA ASN A 96 2.53 -1.28 -17.80
C ASN A 96 1.86 -1.91 -19.04
N THR A 97 0.62 -2.37 -18.91
CA THR A 97 -0.14 -2.90 -20.05
C THR A 97 -0.52 -1.82 -21.06
N HIS A 98 -0.50 -0.55 -20.65
CA HIS A 98 -0.91 0.62 -21.44
C HIS A 98 -2.33 0.54 -22.01
N ARG A 99 -3.20 -0.30 -21.45
CA ARG A 99 -4.60 -0.45 -21.85
C ARG A 99 -5.52 -0.58 -20.64
N ALA A 100 -6.79 -0.29 -20.82
CA ALA A 100 -7.81 -0.57 -19.82
C ALA A 100 -7.95 -2.09 -19.61
N SER A 101 -8.43 -2.49 -18.43
CA SER A 101 -8.79 -3.88 -18.16
C SER A 101 -9.86 -4.37 -19.16
N ASP A 102 -9.84 -5.66 -19.46
CA ASP A 102 -10.85 -6.28 -20.33
C ASP A 102 -12.26 -6.25 -19.68
N ASP A 103 -12.32 -6.16 -18.35
CA ASP A 103 -13.58 -5.98 -17.60
C ASP A 103 -14.22 -4.59 -17.75
N VAL A 104 -13.48 -3.61 -18.29
CA VAL A 104 -14.03 -2.28 -18.58
C VAL A 104 -14.83 -2.36 -19.88
N SER A 105 -16.12 -1.98 -19.83
CA SER A 105 -16.97 -1.98 -21.01
C SER A 105 -16.39 -1.09 -22.11
N SER A 106 -16.68 -1.40 -23.37
CA SER A 106 -16.19 -0.60 -24.50
C SER A 106 -16.68 0.85 -24.46
N THR A 107 -17.87 1.09 -23.88
CA THR A 107 -18.46 2.42 -23.70
C THR A 107 -17.79 3.23 -22.59
N ASP A 108 -17.17 2.56 -21.62
CA ASP A 108 -16.52 3.21 -20.48
C ASP A 108 -15.03 3.44 -20.70
N ARG A 109 -14.44 2.79 -21.69
CA ARG A 109 -13.04 3.01 -22.07
C ARG A 109 -12.85 4.45 -22.55
N GLN A 110 -11.92 5.16 -21.89
CA GLN A 110 -11.68 6.58 -22.15
C GLN A 110 -10.69 6.85 -23.28
N GLY A 111 -10.13 5.82 -23.87
CA GLY A 111 -9.22 5.92 -25.00
C GLY A 111 -8.80 4.54 -25.48
N ARG A 112 -8.25 4.47 -26.69
CA ARG A 112 -7.76 3.24 -27.30
C ARG A 112 -6.59 2.64 -26.51
N THR A 113 -5.64 3.49 -26.09
CA THR A 113 -4.55 3.14 -25.20
C THR A 113 -4.50 4.10 -24.03
N CYS A 114 -3.92 3.69 -22.90
CA CYS A 114 -3.73 4.57 -21.75
C CYS A 114 -2.75 5.72 -22.03
N ASN A 115 -1.84 5.55 -23.01
CA ASN A 115 -0.87 6.59 -23.34
C ASN A 115 -1.48 7.74 -24.15
N GLU A 116 -2.46 7.44 -24.99
CA GLU A 116 -3.17 8.41 -25.86
C GLU A 116 -4.49 8.88 -25.22
N CYS A 117 -4.81 8.34 -24.03
CA CYS A 117 -6.08 8.62 -23.36
C CYS A 117 -6.16 10.09 -22.90
N PRO A 118 -7.21 10.84 -23.25
CA PRO A 118 -7.41 12.22 -22.83
C PRO A 118 -7.35 12.39 -21.30
N GLN A 119 -7.85 11.39 -20.53
CA GLN A 119 -7.84 11.43 -19.07
C GLN A 119 -6.43 11.23 -18.46
N ASN A 120 -5.45 10.80 -19.26
CA ASN A 120 -4.06 10.61 -18.84
C ASN A 120 -3.16 11.82 -19.22
N ILE A 121 -3.74 12.89 -19.74
CA ILE A 121 -3.01 14.12 -20.08
C ILE A 121 -2.99 15.03 -18.85
N ARG A 122 -1.87 15.73 -18.61
CA ARG A 122 -1.77 16.74 -17.56
C ARG A 122 -2.75 17.88 -17.87
N GLY A 123 -3.49 18.34 -16.88
CA GLY A 123 -4.56 19.32 -17.05
C GLY A 123 -5.94 18.71 -17.26
N SER A 124 -6.05 17.41 -17.51
CA SER A 124 -7.36 16.75 -17.66
C SER A 124 -8.14 16.61 -16.34
N GLY A 125 -7.44 16.65 -15.21
CA GLY A 125 -8.04 16.56 -13.89
C GLY A 125 -8.10 17.91 -13.18
N MET A 126 -8.87 17.95 -12.12
CA MET A 126 -8.96 19.11 -11.24
C MET A 126 -7.58 19.47 -10.67
N GLY A 127 -7.30 20.77 -10.48
CA GLY A 127 -6.00 21.23 -9.98
C GLY A 127 -4.83 21.05 -10.95
N GLY A 128 -5.09 20.86 -12.27
CA GLY A 128 -4.05 20.76 -13.29
C GLY A 128 -3.35 19.39 -13.33
N GLY A 129 -3.80 18.43 -12.55
CA GLY A 129 -3.32 17.05 -12.57
C GLY A 129 -3.90 16.23 -13.73
N LYS A 130 -3.73 14.92 -13.68
CA LYS A 130 -4.37 13.95 -14.58
C LYS A 130 -5.66 13.44 -13.96
N ALA A 131 -6.75 13.38 -14.73
CA ALA A 131 -8.00 12.80 -14.27
C ALA A 131 -7.86 11.29 -14.04
N CYS A 132 -7.09 10.58 -14.87
CA CYS A 132 -6.73 9.18 -14.65
C CYS A 132 -5.58 9.10 -13.63
N ARG A 133 -5.89 8.68 -12.41
CA ARG A 133 -4.96 8.64 -11.28
C ARG A 133 -4.18 7.34 -11.24
N GLN A 134 -2.95 7.42 -10.81
CA GLN A 134 -2.11 6.25 -10.54
C GLN A 134 -2.04 5.99 -9.04
N GLN A 135 -2.09 4.72 -8.67
CA GLN A 135 -2.00 4.25 -7.31
C GLN A 135 -1.19 2.97 -7.25
N GLN A 136 -0.48 2.73 -6.16
CA GLN A 136 0.24 1.49 -5.93
C GLN A 136 0.01 1.04 -4.48
N ARG A 137 -0.39 -0.21 -4.31
CA ARG A 137 -0.62 -0.79 -2.99
C ARG A 137 0.63 -1.51 -2.52
N VAL A 138 0.96 -1.34 -1.26
CA VAL A 138 2.02 -2.07 -0.58
C VAL A 138 1.45 -2.78 0.64
N ALA A 139 1.86 -4.03 0.85
CA ALA A 139 1.64 -4.73 2.11
C ALA A 139 2.88 -4.56 2.96
N LEU A 140 2.68 -4.21 4.21
CA LEU A 140 3.75 -3.96 5.15
C LEU A 140 3.40 -4.50 6.54
N VAL A 141 4.43 -4.78 7.31
CA VAL A 141 4.38 -5.05 8.74
C VAL A 141 5.06 -3.91 9.47
N LEU A 142 4.56 -3.58 10.66
CA LEU A 142 5.08 -2.48 11.45
C LEU A 142 6.22 -2.95 12.34
N ALA A 143 7.15 -2.05 12.65
CA ALA A 143 8.05 -2.21 13.77
C ALA A 143 7.58 -1.32 14.92
N ASP A 144 7.94 -1.71 16.13
CA ASP A 144 7.74 -0.90 17.33
C ASP A 144 8.72 0.29 17.40
N GLN A 145 8.68 1.04 18.50
CA GLN A 145 9.54 2.21 18.70
C GLN A 145 11.03 1.84 18.75
N ASP A 146 11.35 0.65 19.26
CA ASP A 146 12.71 0.12 19.36
C ASP A 146 13.23 -0.46 18.03
N GLY A 147 12.35 -0.54 17.02
CA GLY A 147 12.66 -1.07 15.69
C GLY A 147 12.57 -2.60 15.62
N GLN A 148 11.90 -3.25 16.59
CA GLN A 148 11.57 -4.67 16.52
C GLN A 148 10.37 -4.86 15.62
N VAL A 149 10.48 -5.75 14.63
CA VAL A 149 9.42 -5.99 13.65
C VAL A 149 8.34 -6.91 14.24
N VAL A 150 7.09 -6.46 14.20
CA VAL A 150 5.94 -7.21 14.70
C VAL A 150 5.26 -7.91 13.51
N PHE A 151 5.56 -9.18 13.30
CA PHE A 151 5.10 -9.93 12.12
C PHE A 151 3.65 -10.46 12.23
N ASP A 152 2.96 -10.23 13.34
CA ASP A 152 1.62 -10.76 13.59
C ASP A 152 0.53 -10.06 12.76
N GLU A 153 0.75 -8.82 12.38
CA GLU A 153 -0.23 -7.99 11.67
C GLU A 153 0.33 -7.41 10.38
N ARG A 154 -0.49 -7.48 9.34
CA ARG A 154 -0.21 -6.89 8.02
C ARG A 154 -1.14 -5.73 7.75
N TYR A 155 -0.58 -4.68 7.17
CA TYR A 155 -1.34 -3.50 6.77
C TYR A 155 -1.18 -3.23 5.28
N MET A 156 -2.23 -2.81 4.62
CA MET A 156 -2.18 -2.26 3.28
C MET A 156 -1.98 -0.75 3.36
N LEU A 157 -1.04 -0.22 2.60
CA LEU A 157 -0.90 1.21 2.36
C LEU A 157 -1.07 1.49 0.88
N SER A 158 -1.93 2.45 0.56
CA SER A 158 -2.16 2.90 -0.81
C SER A 158 -1.37 4.17 -1.08
N LEU A 159 -0.46 4.11 -2.04
CA LEU A 159 0.44 5.20 -2.39
C LEU A 159 -0.05 5.94 -3.62
N PRO A 160 -0.20 7.27 -3.57
CA PRO A 160 -0.53 8.09 -4.73
C PRO A 160 0.66 8.25 -5.67
N ALA A 161 0.41 8.72 -6.88
CA ALA A 161 1.44 8.97 -7.89
C ALA A 161 2.60 9.84 -7.39
N THR A 162 2.32 10.81 -6.53
CA THR A 162 3.32 11.69 -5.91
C THR A 162 4.33 10.93 -5.06
N SER A 163 3.88 9.93 -4.29
CA SER A 163 4.74 9.08 -3.45
C SER A 163 5.44 7.97 -4.26
N ILE A 164 4.86 7.55 -5.39
CA ILE A 164 5.46 6.53 -6.26
C ILE A 164 6.60 7.11 -7.08
N HIS A 165 6.39 8.29 -7.69
CA HIS A 165 7.24 8.83 -8.74
C HIS A 165 8.13 10.01 -8.29
N ALA A 166 8.16 10.36 -7.00
CA ALA A 166 9.08 11.40 -6.52
C ALA A 166 10.53 11.04 -6.86
N ARG A 167 11.24 12.00 -7.47
CA ARG A 167 12.59 11.79 -8.01
C ARG A 167 13.71 12.29 -7.10
N ASN A 168 13.37 12.92 -5.99
CA ASN A 168 14.35 13.41 -5.02
C ASN A 168 15.10 12.21 -4.40
N THR A 169 16.42 12.25 -4.36
CA THR A 169 17.27 11.19 -3.80
C THR A 169 17.41 11.27 -2.29
N GLN A 170 17.15 12.41 -1.69
CA GLN A 170 17.14 12.58 -0.23
C GLN A 170 15.76 12.25 0.36
N ARG A 171 14.68 12.50 -0.41
CA ARG A 171 13.28 12.22 -0.07
C ARG A 171 12.70 11.28 -1.13
N MET A 172 13.15 10.03 -1.10
CA MET A 172 12.88 9.05 -2.15
C MET A 172 11.41 8.65 -2.19
N GLY A 173 10.79 8.75 -3.37
CA GLY A 173 9.56 8.01 -3.63
C GLY A 173 9.84 6.52 -3.85
N LEU A 174 8.79 5.69 -3.84
CA LEU A 174 8.92 4.23 -3.86
C LEU A 174 9.80 3.72 -5.01
N LYS A 175 9.65 4.26 -6.22
CA LYS A 175 10.45 3.83 -7.39
C LYS A 175 11.94 4.16 -7.26
N VAL A 176 12.27 5.34 -6.74
CA VAL A 176 13.66 5.75 -6.49
C VAL A 176 14.24 4.91 -5.38
N TYR A 177 13.47 4.68 -4.32
CA TYR A 177 13.86 3.83 -3.20
C TYR A 177 14.13 2.39 -3.63
N ALA A 178 13.23 1.77 -4.39
CA ALA A 178 13.45 0.43 -4.91
C ALA A 178 14.70 0.34 -5.79
N LYS A 179 14.96 1.36 -6.62
CA LYS A 179 16.18 1.44 -7.44
C LYS A 179 17.44 1.63 -6.57
N HIS A 180 17.35 2.42 -5.53
CA HIS A 180 18.43 2.59 -4.55
C HIS A 180 18.78 1.24 -3.90
N LEU A 181 17.81 0.51 -3.38
CA LEU A 181 18.05 -0.80 -2.78
C LEU A 181 18.63 -1.82 -3.79
N ALA A 182 18.15 -1.79 -5.04
CA ALA A 182 18.64 -2.68 -6.09
C ALA A 182 20.13 -2.46 -6.40
N ALA A 183 20.64 -1.22 -6.26
CA ALA A 183 22.08 -0.93 -6.43
C ALA A 183 22.93 -1.62 -5.36
N PHE A 184 22.36 -1.93 -4.19
CA PHE A 184 23.01 -2.70 -3.11
C PHE A 184 22.59 -4.18 -3.11
N GLN A 185 21.91 -4.66 -4.16
CA GLN A 185 21.38 -6.03 -4.24
C GLN A 185 20.48 -6.42 -3.07
N ALA A 186 19.85 -5.44 -2.42
CA ALA A 186 18.97 -5.63 -1.28
C ALA A 186 17.50 -5.71 -1.72
N PRO A 187 16.85 -6.87 -1.61
CA PRO A 187 15.41 -6.97 -1.83
C PRO A 187 14.65 -6.09 -0.83
N ILE A 188 13.60 -5.41 -1.28
CA ILE A 188 12.84 -4.48 -0.43
C ILE A 188 12.28 -5.13 0.85
N ALA A 189 11.96 -6.42 0.80
CA ALA A 189 11.44 -7.17 1.94
C ALA A 189 12.53 -7.61 2.95
N THR A 190 13.80 -7.26 2.73
CA THR A 190 14.91 -7.58 3.63
C THR A 190 15.47 -6.35 4.33
N VAL A 191 14.75 -5.23 4.25
CA VAL A 191 15.20 -3.94 4.81
C VAL A 191 14.10 -3.34 5.69
N LEU A 192 14.47 -2.97 6.91
CA LEU A 192 13.63 -2.10 7.74
C LEU A 192 13.65 -0.71 7.12
N THR A 193 12.50 -0.19 6.78
CA THR A 193 12.28 1.05 6.04
C THR A 193 11.58 2.07 6.94
N GLU A 194 12.06 3.29 6.98
CA GLU A 194 11.33 4.42 7.55
C GLU A 194 10.44 5.06 6.48
N LEU A 195 9.17 5.22 6.79
CA LEU A 195 8.22 6.02 6.06
C LEU A 195 8.05 7.35 6.78
N SER A 196 8.10 8.45 6.04
CA SER A 196 7.88 9.81 6.54
C SER A 196 7.17 10.65 5.49
N PHE A 197 6.82 11.88 5.82
CA PHE A 197 6.24 12.81 4.86
C PHE A 197 7.27 13.83 4.38
N ASP A 198 7.13 14.24 3.12
CA ASP A 198 7.90 15.33 2.54
C ASP A 198 7.29 16.67 2.99
N GLU A 199 7.95 17.34 3.92
CA GLU A 199 7.52 18.61 4.51
C GLU A 199 7.49 19.77 3.50
N ASP A 200 8.30 19.70 2.44
CA ASP A 200 8.31 20.71 1.38
C ASP A 200 7.21 20.48 0.35
N SER A 201 6.46 19.41 0.45
CA SER A 201 5.38 19.10 -0.47
C SER A 201 4.08 19.72 0.02
N SER A 202 3.41 20.50 -0.83
CA SER A 202 2.06 21.01 -0.56
C SER A 202 1.00 19.91 -0.45
N MET A 203 1.36 18.67 -0.84
CA MET A 203 0.48 17.52 -0.82
C MET A 203 1.16 16.37 -0.06
N PRO A 204 0.41 15.57 0.70
CA PRO A 204 0.99 14.44 1.41
C PRO A 204 1.75 13.53 0.45
N ARG A 205 3.06 13.48 0.64
CA ARG A 205 3.99 12.66 -0.13
C ARG A 205 4.75 11.79 0.83
N VAL A 206 4.59 10.47 0.72
CA VAL A 206 5.34 9.51 1.51
C VAL A 206 6.74 9.36 0.92
N CYS A 207 7.73 9.46 1.78
CA CYS A 207 9.14 9.24 1.52
C CYS A 207 9.61 7.95 2.17
N PHE A 208 10.61 7.32 1.55
CA PHE A 208 11.16 6.03 1.95
C PHE A 208 12.65 6.18 2.24
N LYS A 209 13.10 5.68 3.40
CA LYS A 209 14.50 5.71 3.81
C LYS A 209 14.89 4.35 4.40
N PRO A 210 16.02 3.73 3.98
CA PRO A 210 16.49 2.50 4.62
C PRO A 210 16.99 2.81 6.03
N VAL A 211 16.66 1.95 6.99
CA VAL A 211 17.10 2.05 8.39
C VAL A 211 18.20 1.04 8.67
N ARG A 212 17.92 -0.25 8.44
CA ARG A 212 18.85 -1.36 8.59
C ARG A 212 18.45 -2.57 7.74
N ALA A 213 19.38 -3.46 7.51
CA ALA A 213 19.05 -4.79 7.04
C ALA A 213 18.29 -5.56 8.12
N LEU A 214 17.42 -6.47 7.72
CA LEU A 214 16.80 -7.43 8.62
C LEU A 214 17.82 -8.52 8.99
N ASN A 215 17.71 -9.08 10.20
CA ASN A 215 18.45 -10.27 10.59
C ASN A 215 17.85 -11.53 9.92
N GLU A 216 18.48 -12.70 10.10
CA GLU A 216 18.07 -13.94 9.44
C GLU A 216 16.66 -14.37 9.81
N ASP A 217 16.28 -14.27 11.09
CA ASP A 217 14.96 -14.64 11.59
C ASP A 217 13.87 -13.71 11.04
N GLU A 218 14.14 -12.41 11.03
CA GLU A 218 13.24 -11.40 10.45
C GLU A 218 13.06 -11.63 8.94
N VAL A 219 14.14 -11.97 8.22
CA VAL A 219 14.08 -12.31 6.79
C VAL A 219 13.25 -13.57 6.56
N ALA A 220 13.41 -14.59 7.40
CA ALA A 220 12.63 -15.82 7.32
C ALA A 220 11.14 -15.54 7.54
N ALA A 221 10.78 -14.78 8.57
CA ALA A 221 9.41 -14.37 8.87
C ALA A 221 8.81 -13.52 7.72
N ALA A 222 9.56 -12.56 7.19
CA ALA A 222 9.13 -11.74 6.06
C ALA A 222 8.84 -12.59 4.81
N LYS A 223 9.65 -13.61 4.53
CA LYS A 223 9.44 -14.54 3.40
C LYS A 223 8.17 -15.37 3.55
N VAL A 224 7.85 -15.81 4.77
CA VAL A 224 6.60 -16.53 5.05
C VAL A 224 5.40 -15.64 4.73
N ILE A 225 5.37 -14.42 5.28
CA ILE A 225 4.30 -13.45 5.03
C ILE A 225 4.20 -13.07 3.56
N GLN A 226 5.33 -12.89 2.87
CA GLN A 226 5.35 -12.55 1.44
C GLN A 226 4.66 -13.61 0.57
N LYS A 227 4.78 -14.89 0.94
CA LYS A 227 4.20 -16.03 0.21
C LYS A 227 2.74 -16.28 0.56
N ASP A 228 2.26 -15.75 1.67
CA ASP A 228 0.88 -15.95 2.13
C ASP A 228 -0.13 -15.40 1.10
N PRO A 229 -1.13 -16.21 0.68
CA PRO A 229 -2.19 -15.78 -0.23
C PRO A 229 -2.92 -14.51 0.24
N ASN A 230 -3.12 -14.34 1.55
CA ASN A 230 -3.76 -13.16 2.12
C ASN A 230 -2.95 -11.89 1.89
N THR A 231 -1.61 -11.97 1.94
CA THR A 231 -0.74 -10.83 1.58
C THR A 231 -0.89 -10.46 0.10
N LYS A 232 -1.07 -11.45 -0.79
CA LYS A 232 -1.35 -11.21 -2.20
C LYS A 232 -2.70 -10.53 -2.39
N ASN A 233 -3.73 -11.02 -1.69
CA ASN A 233 -5.08 -10.47 -1.75
C ASN A 233 -5.15 -9.04 -1.19
N LEU A 234 -4.38 -8.76 -0.14
CA LEU A 234 -4.33 -7.44 0.51
C LEU A 234 -3.90 -6.33 -0.46
N VAL A 235 -2.98 -6.61 -1.38
CA VAL A 235 -2.51 -5.63 -2.38
C VAL A 235 -3.19 -5.78 -3.73
N ALA A 236 -4.07 -6.76 -3.91
CA ALA A 236 -4.76 -6.98 -5.18
C ALA A 236 -5.62 -5.76 -5.54
N PHE A 237 -5.58 -5.37 -6.80
CA PHE A 237 -6.45 -4.32 -7.31
C PHE A 237 -7.90 -4.83 -7.33
N ASN A 238 -8.81 -4.05 -6.77
CA ASN A 238 -10.23 -4.31 -6.82
C ASN A 238 -10.95 -3.02 -7.27
N PRO A 239 -11.58 -3.01 -8.45
CA PRO A 239 -12.31 -1.86 -8.97
C PRO A 239 -13.70 -1.66 -8.32
N LYS A 240 -14.18 -2.65 -7.54
CA LYS A 240 -15.47 -2.51 -6.86
C LYS A 240 -15.41 -1.33 -5.90
N PRO A 241 -16.52 -0.60 -5.73
CA PRO A 241 -16.57 0.45 -4.73
C PRO A 241 -16.15 -0.15 -3.38
N TYR A 242 -15.08 0.35 -2.82
CA TYR A 242 -14.75 0.07 -1.45
C TYR A 242 -15.67 0.95 -0.61
N VAL A 243 -16.51 0.35 0.20
CA VAL A 243 -17.23 1.08 1.24
C VAL A 243 -16.17 1.42 2.27
N ASP A 244 -15.60 2.59 2.12
CA ASP A 244 -14.63 3.14 3.02
C ASP A 244 -15.38 4.05 3.98
N ASP A 245 -15.61 3.57 5.18
CA ASP A 245 -16.19 4.38 6.26
C ASP A 245 -15.17 5.41 6.80
N GLY A 246 -13.99 5.48 6.20
CA GLY A 246 -12.94 6.45 6.49
C GLY A 246 -12.61 7.36 5.28
N PRO A 247 -11.92 8.48 5.52
CA PRO A 247 -11.58 9.44 4.47
C PRO A 247 -10.70 8.76 3.42
N ASN A 248 -11.24 8.70 2.20
CA ASN A 248 -10.51 8.24 1.03
C ASN A 248 -9.32 9.18 0.78
N MET A 249 -8.19 8.65 0.28
CA MET A 249 -7.04 9.46 -0.17
C MET A 249 -7.43 10.57 -1.15
N ASP A 250 -8.57 10.44 -1.82
CA ASP A 250 -9.15 11.50 -2.66
C ASP A 250 -9.61 12.73 -1.86
N ASN A 251 -9.83 12.61 -0.55
CA ASN A 251 -10.18 13.73 0.34
C ASN A 251 -8.98 14.57 0.79
N VAL A 252 -7.78 14.08 0.58
CA VAL A 252 -6.55 14.81 0.93
C VAL A 252 -6.31 15.98 -0.01
N PHE A 253 -6.96 15.96 -1.18
CA PHE A 253 -6.96 17.07 -2.12
C PHE A 253 -8.10 18.01 -1.76
N GLY A 254 -7.82 19.01 -0.91
CA GLY A 254 -8.79 20.02 -0.49
C GLY A 254 -9.63 20.55 -1.65
N THR A 255 -10.89 20.80 -1.40
CA THR A 255 -11.81 21.43 -2.37
C THR A 255 -11.24 22.78 -2.78
N VAL A 256 -10.95 22.92 -4.08
CA VAL A 256 -10.67 24.21 -4.68
C VAL A 256 -11.97 25.01 -4.67
N LYS A 257 -12.07 26.06 -3.86
CA LYS A 257 -13.09 27.09 -4.05
C LYS A 257 -12.76 27.85 -5.34
N GLY A 258 -13.79 28.29 -6.07
CA GLY A 258 -13.76 28.76 -7.44
C GLY A 258 -12.81 29.93 -7.81
N ASP A 259 -11.91 30.31 -6.94
CA ASP A 259 -10.87 31.34 -7.11
C ASP A 259 -9.43 30.79 -7.07
N GLY A 260 -9.27 29.47 -7.09
CA GLY A 260 -7.94 28.83 -7.20
C GLY A 260 -7.11 28.79 -5.92
N VAL A 261 -7.68 29.16 -4.79
CA VAL A 261 -6.98 29.18 -3.49
C VAL A 261 -7.25 27.86 -2.74
N TYR A 262 -6.19 27.15 -2.40
CA TYR A 262 -6.27 25.98 -1.51
C TYR A 262 -6.53 26.45 -0.07
N VAL A 263 -7.67 26.12 0.48
CA VAL A 263 -7.95 26.35 1.91
C VAL A 263 -7.68 25.07 2.67
N LYS A 264 -6.71 25.07 3.59
CA LYS A 264 -6.57 24.05 4.60
C LYS A 264 -7.87 24.04 5.43
N ASN A 265 -8.60 22.94 5.43
CA ASN A 265 -9.64 22.74 6.44
C ASN A 265 -8.93 22.50 7.78
N LEU A 266 -9.05 23.44 8.69
CA LEU A 266 -8.70 23.34 10.11
C LEU A 266 -9.66 22.39 10.81
#